data_582691120f64ab1b1382a08b8de533fb
#
_entry.id   582691120f64ab1b1382a08b8de533fb
#
_cell.length_a   1.000
_cell.length_b   1.000
_cell.length_c   1.000
_cell.angle_alpha   90.00
_cell.angle_beta   90.00
_cell.angle_gamma   90.00
#
_symmetry.space_group_name_H-M   'P 1'
#
loop_
_entity.id
_entity.type
_entity.pdbx_description
1 polymer ?
#
loop_
_entity_poly.entity_id
_entity_poly.type
_entity_poly.pdbx_seq_one_letter_code
_entity_poly.pdbx_strand_id
1 'polypeptide(L)'
;AGGNTAGRRADAIAGTGGDGGNGGNGGLLSGNAGAGGHGGAGGSSTATTTTGTPPTGATGGNGGNGGAGGTAGFTGSGGIGGNGGAGGTGGNAGVALSVGSTGGLGGNGGSGGLGGGGGSLFGNGGAGGVGATGGNGGSGIGPASVGGNGGKGGVGAAGGLAGQIGNGGSGGSGGAGGNGGTGDTAGNGGNGGAGAVGGNAQLIGNGGNGGGGGNGGTGATPGTGGAGAAGGTGGTLFGAPGTTGADGT
;
A
#
# COMPACT_ATOMS: atom_id res chain seq x y z
N ALA A 1 11.85 -7.02 5.58
CA ALA A 1 11.92 -7.18 4.12
C ALA A 1 11.70 -8.65 3.76
N GLY A 2 10.96 -8.91 2.65
CA GLY A 2 10.80 -10.26 2.11
C GLY A 2 12.10 -10.77 1.49
N GLY A 3 12.32 -12.09 1.54
CA GLY A 3 13.48 -12.72 0.92
C GLY A 3 13.42 -12.66 -0.60
N ASN A 4 14.55 -12.31 -1.23
CA ASN A 4 14.65 -12.36 -2.69
C ASN A 4 14.85 -13.81 -3.15
N THR A 5 14.32 -14.15 -4.32
CA THR A 5 14.61 -15.43 -4.97
C THR A 5 15.47 -15.23 -6.19
N ALA A 6 16.53 -16.05 -6.30
CA ALA A 6 17.39 -16.15 -7.47
C ALA A 6 17.54 -17.63 -7.83
N GLY A 7 17.48 -17.98 -9.10
CA GLY A 7 17.64 -19.36 -9.53
C GLY A 7 16.90 -19.70 -10.82
N ARG A 8 16.92 -20.99 -11.19
CA ARG A 8 16.40 -21.50 -12.47
C ARG A 8 14.98 -22.09 -12.39
N ARG A 9 14.20 -21.82 -11.33
CA ARG A 9 12.86 -22.36 -11.17
C ARG A 9 11.80 -21.28 -11.39
N ALA A 10 10.81 -21.57 -12.23
CA ALA A 10 9.70 -20.69 -12.57
C ALA A 10 8.68 -20.52 -11.44
N ASP A 11 8.61 -21.48 -10.53
CA ASP A 11 7.61 -21.57 -9.45
C ASP A 11 8.09 -20.92 -8.14
N ALA A 12 9.28 -20.30 -8.14
CA ALA A 12 9.76 -19.61 -6.95
C ALA A 12 9.04 -18.27 -6.78
N ILE A 13 8.24 -18.14 -5.73
CA ILE A 13 7.65 -16.87 -5.31
C ILE A 13 8.64 -16.20 -4.34
N ALA A 14 8.97 -14.95 -4.58
CA ALA A 14 9.80 -14.20 -3.66
C ALA A 14 9.07 -13.98 -2.31
N GLY A 15 9.83 -13.93 -1.22
CA GLY A 15 9.26 -13.81 0.12
C GLY A 15 8.41 -12.54 0.31
N THR A 16 7.32 -12.66 1.03
CA THR A 16 6.49 -11.52 1.43
C THR A 16 7.20 -10.66 2.47
N GLY A 17 6.92 -9.35 2.47
CA GLY A 17 7.36 -8.47 3.54
C GLY A 17 6.62 -8.76 4.85
N GLY A 18 7.30 -8.65 5.97
CA GLY A 18 6.65 -8.74 7.29
C GLY A 18 5.81 -7.51 7.60
N ASP A 19 4.72 -7.68 8.35
CA ASP A 19 3.88 -6.56 8.79
C ASP A 19 4.60 -5.69 9.83
N GLY A 20 4.26 -4.41 9.88
CA GLY A 20 4.72 -3.48 10.89
C GLY A 20 4.05 -3.75 12.25
N GLY A 21 4.80 -3.58 13.33
CA GLY A 21 4.25 -3.67 14.69
C GLY A 21 3.33 -2.49 15.02
N ASN A 22 2.31 -2.71 15.85
CA ASN A 22 1.42 -1.64 16.29
C ASN A 22 2.12 -0.66 17.23
N GLY A 23 1.74 0.60 17.17
CA GLY A 23 2.16 1.62 18.12
C GLY A 23 1.61 1.36 19.53
N GLY A 24 2.40 1.69 20.55
CA GLY A 24 1.96 1.61 21.94
C GLY A 24 0.93 2.67 22.27
N ASN A 25 -0.01 2.36 23.17
CA ASN A 25 -0.99 3.31 23.66
C ASN A 25 -0.35 4.41 24.51
N GLY A 26 -0.93 5.60 24.49
CA GLY A 26 -0.55 6.69 25.38
C GLY A 26 -0.89 6.38 26.86
N GLY A 27 -0.31 7.17 27.77
CA GLY A 27 -0.59 7.04 29.21
C GLY A 27 -2.08 7.28 29.52
N LEU A 28 -2.59 6.63 30.58
CA LEU A 28 -4.02 6.66 30.94
C LEU A 28 -4.56 8.08 31.12
N LEU A 29 -3.82 8.97 31.79
CA LEU A 29 -4.25 10.33 32.08
C LEU A 29 -3.78 11.32 31.02
N SER A 30 -2.50 11.21 30.63
CA SER A 30 -1.92 12.10 29.63
C SER A 30 -0.79 11.39 28.88
N GLY A 31 -0.58 11.74 27.64
CA GLY A 31 0.49 11.26 26.78
C GLY A 31 0.03 10.90 25.38
N ASN A 32 0.85 11.23 24.40
CA ASN A 32 0.61 10.85 23.03
C ASN A 32 0.86 9.34 22.84
N ALA A 33 0.10 8.74 21.96
CA ALA A 33 0.31 7.35 21.58
C ALA A 33 1.45 7.19 20.57
N GLY A 34 2.04 6.01 20.52
CA GLY A 34 3.10 5.65 19.59
C GLY A 34 2.61 5.42 18.17
N ALA A 35 3.47 5.72 17.19
CA ALA A 35 3.21 5.41 15.79
C ALA A 35 3.31 3.91 15.52
N GLY A 36 2.53 3.43 14.54
CA GLY A 36 2.67 2.08 14.00
C GLY A 36 3.96 1.93 13.18
N GLY A 37 4.53 0.75 13.17
CA GLY A 37 5.69 0.40 12.36
C GLY A 37 5.33 0.25 10.88
N HIS A 38 6.28 0.51 10.00
CA HIS A 38 6.10 0.31 8.56
C HIS A 38 6.14 -1.17 8.19
N GLY A 39 5.36 -1.55 7.18
CA GLY A 39 5.43 -2.88 6.58
C GLY A 39 6.77 -3.10 5.85
N GLY A 40 7.26 -4.32 5.86
CA GLY A 40 8.47 -4.71 5.14
C GLY A 40 8.20 -4.83 3.63
N ALA A 41 9.18 -4.47 2.81
CA ALA A 41 9.09 -4.67 1.36
C ALA A 41 9.06 -6.16 1.00
N GLY A 42 8.30 -6.50 -0.04
CA GLY A 42 8.32 -7.82 -0.66
C GLY A 42 9.66 -8.10 -1.33
N GLY A 43 10.07 -9.36 -1.38
CA GLY A 43 11.29 -9.77 -2.09
C GLY A 43 11.11 -9.67 -3.59
N SER A 44 12.17 -9.26 -4.32
CA SER A 44 12.18 -9.29 -5.77
C SER A 44 12.63 -10.66 -6.29
N SER A 45 12.08 -11.08 -7.43
CA SER A 45 12.50 -12.31 -8.07
C SER A 45 13.46 -12.04 -9.24
N THR A 46 14.54 -12.80 -9.28
CA THR A 46 15.49 -12.84 -10.42
C THR A 46 15.57 -14.24 -11.04
N ALA A 47 14.64 -15.13 -10.67
CA ALA A 47 14.66 -16.49 -11.18
C ALA A 47 14.25 -16.53 -12.66
N THR A 48 15.07 -17.21 -13.46
CA THR A 48 14.84 -17.47 -14.90
C THR A 48 14.95 -18.97 -15.17
N THR A 49 14.05 -19.53 -15.97
CA THR A 49 14.22 -20.89 -16.50
C THR A 49 14.83 -20.83 -17.89
N THR A 50 15.87 -21.60 -18.12
CA THR A 50 16.62 -21.59 -19.39
C THR A 50 16.43 -22.84 -20.24
N THR A 51 15.70 -23.86 -19.77
CA THR A 51 15.54 -25.15 -20.47
C THR A 51 14.13 -25.73 -20.27
N GLY A 52 13.50 -26.18 -21.37
CA GLY A 52 12.20 -26.86 -21.37
C GLY A 52 11.07 -26.02 -21.96
N THR A 53 9.84 -26.21 -21.46
CA THR A 53 8.65 -25.38 -21.75
C THR A 53 8.95 -23.88 -21.65
N PRO A 54 8.17 -22.99 -22.28
CA PRO A 54 8.44 -21.56 -22.34
C PRO A 54 8.98 -21.03 -21.00
N PRO A 55 10.16 -20.37 -20.97
CA PRO A 55 10.71 -19.91 -19.70
C PRO A 55 9.82 -18.82 -19.11
N THR A 56 9.48 -18.97 -17.82
CA THR A 56 8.70 -17.99 -17.08
C THR A 56 9.55 -17.35 -15.97
N GLY A 57 9.37 -16.06 -15.75
CA GLY A 57 9.93 -15.37 -14.60
C GLY A 57 9.17 -15.70 -13.31
N ALA A 58 9.85 -15.78 -12.18
CA ALA A 58 9.18 -15.96 -10.90
C ALA A 58 8.46 -14.70 -10.41
N THR A 59 7.39 -14.87 -9.64
CA THR A 59 6.58 -13.78 -9.10
C THR A 59 7.30 -13.01 -8.00
N GLY A 60 7.19 -11.69 -7.98
CA GLY A 60 7.62 -10.84 -6.88
C GLY A 60 6.77 -11.06 -5.61
N GLY A 61 7.39 -10.95 -4.44
CA GLY A 61 6.68 -11.07 -3.15
C GLY A 61 5.80 -9.85 -2.86
N ASN A 62 4.71 -10.05 -2.14
CA ASN A 62 3.88 -8.93 -1.69
C ASN A 62 4.59 -8.13 -0.59
N GLY A 63 4.31 -6.83 -0.52
CA GLY A 63 4.70 -6.01 0.62
C GLY A 63 3.88 -6.33 1.87
N GLY A 64 4.48 -6.18 3.04
CA GLY A 64 3.77 -6.31 4.33
C GLY A 64 2.91 -5.09 4.63
N ASN A 65 1.90 -5.25 5.48
CA ASN A 65 1.04 -4.14 5.89
C ASN A 65 1.71 -3.27 6.95
N GLY A 66 1.34 -2.00 7.02
CA GLY A 66 1.73 -1.12 8.11
C GLY A 66 0.98 -1.45 9.40
N GLY A 67 1.65 -1.28 10.54
CA GLY A 67 1.04 -1.45 11.86
C GLY A 67 0.11 -0.28 12.21
N ALA A 68 -0.91 -0.53 13.03
CA ALA A 68 -1.81 0.53 13.51
C ALA A 68 -1.10 1.48 14.48
N GLY A 69 -1.48 2.75 14.47
CA GLY A 69 -1.10 3.70 15.51
C GLY A 69 -1.80 3.39 16.84
N GLY A 70 -1.13 3.66 17.96
CA GLY A 70 -1.72 3.48 19.29
C GLY A 70 -2.78 4.54 19.60
N THR A 71 -3.63 4.30 20.61
CA THR A 71 -4.62 5.25 21.09
C THR A 71 -4.14 6.01 22.32
N ALA A 72 -4.49 7.31 22.42
CA ALA A 72 -4.21 8.08 23.63
C ALA A 72 -5.27 7.80 24.72
N GLY A 73 -4.93 8.11 26.00
CA GLY A 73 -5.83 7.92 27.12
C GLY A 73 -6.85 9.07 27.27
N PHE A 74 -6.82 9.79 28.40
CA PHE A 74 -7.75 10.90 28.63
C PHE A 74 -7.40 12.16 27.82
N THR A 75 -6.11 12.51 27.78
CA THR A 75 -5.58 13.60 26.96
C THR A 75 -4.35 13.13 26.14
N GLY A 76 -4.20 13.63 24.92
CA GLY A 76 -3.08 13.32 24.04
C GLY A 76 -3.53 12.99 22.63
N SER A 77 -2.61 12.99 21.70
CA SER A 77 -2.87 12.64 20.29
C SER A 77 -2.73 11.15 20.03
N GLY A 78 -3.56 10.62 19.17
CA GLY A 78 -3.42 9.26 18.63
C GLY A 78 -2.14 9.12 17.79
N GLY A 79 -1.58 7.91 17.79
CA GLY A 79 -0.44 7.57 16.95
C GLY A 79 -0.79 7.48 15.46
N ILE A 80 0.11 7.84 14.60
CA ILE A 80 -0.05 7.63 13.15
C ILE A 80 0.06 6.15 12.79
N GLY A 81 -0.68 5.69 11.81
CA GLY A 81 -0.52 4.35 11.23
C GLY A 81 0.78 4.23 10.42
N GLY A 82 1.40 3.06 10.44
CA GLY A 82 2.56 2.76 9.61
C GLY A 82 2.19 2.61 8.13
N ASN A 83 3.09 2.96 7.24
CA ASN A 83 2.89 2.74 5.80
C ASN A 83 3.04 1.27 5.43
N GLY A 84 2.38 0.84 4.37
CA GLY A 84 2.59 -0.48 3.77
C GLY A 84 4.00 -0.63 3.18
N GLY A 85 4.46 -1.84 3.01
CA GLY A 85 5.69 -2.20 2.31
C GLY A 85 5.47 -2.35 0.81
N ALA A 86 6.43 -1.92 -0.01
CA ALA A 86 6.33 -2.05 -1.46
C ALA A 86 6.28 -3.52 -1.92
N GLY A 87 5.57 -3.80 -3.02
CA GLY A 87 5.61 -5.10 -3.69
C GLY A 87 6.96 -5.33 -4.37
N GLY A 88 7.42 -6.58 -4.38
CA GLY A 88 8.65 -6.98 -5.07
C GLY A 88 8.45 -7.06 -6.59
N THR A 89 9.49 -6.82 -7.36
CA THR A 89 9.45 -6.94 -8.82
C THR A 89 9.39 -8.39 -9.27
N GLY A 90 8.66 -8.68 -10.36
CA GLY A 90 8.67 -9.98 -11.02
C GLY A 90 9.99 -10.25 -11.71
N GLY A 91 10.41 -11.54 -11.77
CA GLY A 91 11.61 -11.96 -12.45
C GLY A 91 11.48 -11.90 -13.97
N ASN A 92 12.56 -11.54 -14.66
CA ASN A 92 12.59 -11.63 -16.12
C ASN A 92 12.57 -13.10 -16.54
N ALA A 93 11.94 -13.37 -17.67
CA ALA A 93 11.99 -14.71 -18.27
C ALA A 93 13.37 -15.00 -18.86
N GLY A 94 13.74 -16.28 -18.94
CA GLY A 94 14.91 -16.72 -19.70
C GLY A 94 14.72 -16.56 -21.22
N VAL A 95 15.82 -16.59 -21.97
CA VAL A 95 15.78 -16.49 -23.44
C VAL A 95 15.20 -17.77 -24.02
N ALA A 96 14.13 -17.66 -24.82
CA ALA A 96 13.61 -18.74 -25.64
C ALA A 96 13.90 -18.46 -27.12
N LEU A 97 14.57 -19.39 -27.80
CA LEU A 97 14.91 -19.22 -29.20
C LEU A 97 13.78 -19.57 -30.17
N SER A 98 12.77 -20.32 -29.75
CA SER A 98 11.69 -20.82 -30.61
C SER A 98 10.29 -20.80 -29.99
N VAL A 99 10.15 -20.42 -28.74
CA VAL A 99 8.85 -20.44 -28.02
C VAL A 99 8.78 -19.20 -27.12
N GLY A 100 7.63 -18.54 -27.06
CA GLY A 100 7.45 -17.35 -26.26
C GLY A 100 7.84 -17.53 -24.79
N SER A 101 8.47 -16.52 -24.18
CA SER A 101 8.78 -16.51 -22.74
C SER A 101 7.83 -15.56 -22.01
N THR A 102 7.56 -15.81 -20.74
CA THR A 102 6.66 -14.97 -19.93
C THR A 102 7.38 -14.38 -18.71
N GLY A 103 7.38 -13.06 -18.58
CA GLY A 103 7.89 -12.39 -17.39
C GLY A 103 7.05 -12.70 -16.14
N GLY A 104 7.70 -12.73 -14.97
CA GLY A 104 7.04 -12.93 -13.68
C GLY A 104 6.14 -11.76 -13.29
N LEU A 105 5.10 -12.04 -12.51
CA LEU A 105 4.20 -10.99 -12.00
C LEU A 105 4.88 -10.12 -10.93
N GLY A 106 4.57 -8.84 -10.88
CA GLY A 106 4.90 -7.99 -9.75
C GLY A 106 4.09 -8.34 -8.50
N GLY A 107 4.71 -8.24 -7.33
CA GLY A 107 4.02 -8.40 -6.05
C GLY A 107 3.13 -7.19 -5.72
N ASN A 108 2.07 -7.40 -4.97
CA ASN A 108 1.20 -6.29 -4.55
C ASN A 108 1.86 -5.45 -3.45
N GLY A 109 1.56 -4.15 -3.41
CA GLY A 109 1.91 -3.27 -2.30
C GLY A 109 1.10 -3.61 -1.05
N GLY A 110 1.70 -3.46 0.11
CA GLY A 110 1.04 -3.63 1.41
C GLY A 110 0.12 -2.45 1.73
N SER A 111 -0.91 -2.70 2.52
CA SER A 111 -1.85 -1.67 2.98
C SER A 111 -1.25 -0.80 4.09
N GLY A 112 -1.69 0.44 4.23
CA GLY A 112 -1.38 1.27 5.38
C GLY A 112 -2.00 0.75 6.68
N GLY A 113 -1.46 1.15 7.83
CA GLY A 113 -2.00 0.88 9.15
C GLY A 113 -2.96 1.99 9.61
N LEU A 114 -3.96 1.65 10.39
CA LEU A 114 -4.96 2.60 10.91
C LEU A 114 -4.34 3.70 11.77
N GLY A 115 -4.84 4.91 11.68
CA GLY A 115 -4.53 5.97 12.64
C GLY A 115 -5.17 5.70 14.01
N GLY A 116 -4.44 5.96 15.09
CA GLY A 116 -4.92 5.77 16.45
C GLY A 116 -5.88 6.87 16.91
N GLY A 117 -6.78 6.55 17.83
CA GLY A 117 -7.71 7.53 18.40
C GLY A 117 -7.02 8.56 19.31
N GLY A 118 -7.48 9.81 19.26
CA GLY A 118 -7.11 10.84 20.22
C GLY A 118 -7.64 10.56 21.62
N GLY A 119 -7.10 11.27 22.63
CA GLY A 119 -7.55 11.16 24.02
C GLY A 119 -9.03 11.49 24.16
N SER A 120 -9.70 10.80 25.08
CA SER A 120 -11.17 10.84 25.19
C SER A 120 -11.74 12.24 25.40
N LEU A 121 -11.05 13.14 26.07
CA LEU A 121 -11.46 14.53 26.27
C LEU A 121 -10.74 15.47 25.30
N PHE A 122 -9.42 15.50 25.32
CA PHE A 122 -8.62 16.34 24.45
C PHE A 122 -7.64 15.49 23.64
N GLY A 123 -7.69 15.62 22.33
CA GLY A 123 -6.70 15.00 21.47
C GLY A 123 -7.11 14.87 20.02
N ASN A 124 -6.15 15.03 19.15
CA ASN A 124 -6.35 14.77 17.73
C ASN A 124 -6.26 13.27 17.44
N GLY A 125 -7.02 12.78 16.48
CA GLY A 125 -6.82 11.47 15.89
C GLY A 125 -5.50 11.41 15.12
N GLY A 126 -4.84 10.26 15.14
CA GLY A 126 -3.67 9.99 14.31
C GLY A 126 -4.01 9.82 12.84
N ALA A 127 -3.12 10.22 11.94
CA ALA A 127 -3.31 9.96 10.52
C ALA A 127 -3.24 8.45 10.21
N GLY A 128 -4.01 7.98 9.25
CA GLY A 128 -3.86 6.64 8.65
C GLY A 128 -2.58 6.54 7.81
N GLY A 129 -1.99 5.37 7.78
CA GLY A 129 -0.82 5.05 6.98
C GLY A 129 -1.15 4.98 5.48
N VAL A 130 -0.16 5.26 4.66
CA VAL A 130 -0.28 5.20 3.19
C VAL A 130 -0.13 3.75 2.71
N GLY A 131 -0.91 3.37 1.68
CA GLY A 131 -0.69 2.12 0.95
C GLY A 131 0.57 2.20 0.10
N ALA A 132 1.28 1.11 -0.05
CA ALA A 132 2.53 1.05 -0.79
C ALA A 132 2.33 0.73 -2.27
N THR A 133 3.33 1.02 -3.08
CA THR A 133 3.32 0.74 -4.51
C THR A 133 3.35 -0.77 -4.79
N GLY A 134 2.67 -1.19 -5.85
CA GLY A 134 2.83 -2.53 -6.43
C GLY A 134 4.18 -2.69 -7.13
N GLY A 135 4.70 -3.89 -7.14
CA GLY A 135 5.93 -4.22 -7.85
C GLY A 135 5.73 -4.28 -9.37
N ASN A 136 6.76 -3.98 -10.14
CA ASN A 136 6.69 -4.09 -11.59
C ASN A 136 6.69 -5.55 -12.04
N GLY A 137 6.05 -5.83 -13.17
CA GLY A 137 6.15 -7.11 -13.85
C GLY A 137 7.53 -7.33 -14.46
N GLY A 138 7.97 -8.58 -14.55
CA GLY A 138 9.23 -8.94 -15.20
C GLY A 138 9.10 -8.95 -16.73
N SER A 139 10.22 -8.81 -17.45
CA SER A 139 10.24 -8.82 -18.91
C SER A 139 10.24 -10.23 -19.48
N GLY A 140 9.52 -10.44 -20.59
CA GLY A 140 9.69 -11.57 -21.47
C GLY A 140 10.82 -11.32 -22.47
N ILE A 141 11.52 -12.37 -22.90
CA ILE A 141 12.69 -12.25 -23.81
C ILE A 141 12.55 -13.27 -24.94
N GLY A 142 12.72 -12.79 -26.20
CA GLY A 142 12.65 -13.61 -27.41
C GLY A 142 11.32 -13.47 -28.16
N PRO A 143 11.18 -14.17 -29.33
CA PRO A 143 9.98 -14.11 -30.17
C PRO A 143 8.73 -14.61 -29.42
N ALA A 144 7.61 -13.95 -29.66
CA ALA A 144 6.32 -14.23 -29.01
C ALA A 144 6.36 -14.16 -27.48
N SER A 145 7.23 -13.32 -26.92
CA SER A 145 7.39 -13.14 -25.49
C SER A 145 6.29 -12.26 -24.89
N VAL A 146 5.95 -12.53 -23.64
CA VAL A 146 4.92 -11.77 -22.89
C VAL A 146 5.54 -11.17 -21.63
N GLY A 147 5.36 -9.88 -21.41
CA GLY A 147 5.71 -9.23 -20.15
C GLY A 147 4.78 -9.67 -19.01
N GLY A 148 5.31 -9.76 -17.78
CA GLY A 148 4.52 -10.00 -16.58
C GLY A 148 3.64 -8.79 -16.23
N ASN A 149 2.50 -9.00 -15.61
CA ASN A 149 1.67 -7.90 -15.15
C ASN A 149 2.27 -7.23 -13.91
N GLY A 150 2.09 -5.92 -13.78
CA GLY A 150 2.39 -5.19 -12.57
C GLY A 150 1.48 -5.56 -11.39
N GLY A 151 2.01 -5.47 -10.19
CA GLY A 151 1.26 -5.69 -8.95
C GLY A 151 0.32 -4.52 -8.63
N LYS A 152 -0.72 -4.77 -7.88
CA LYS A 152 -1.65 -3.72 -7.41
C LYS A 152 -0.99 -2.85 -6.34
N GLY A 153 -1.32 -1.57 -6.30
CA GLY A 153 -1.00 -0.70 -5.17
C GLY A 153 -1.78 -1.10 -3.92
N GLY A 154 -1.18 -0.91 -2.76
CA GLY A 154 -1.82 -1.12 -1.46
C GLY A 154 -2.86 -0.03 -1.17
N VAL A 155 -3.87 -0.34 -0.37
CA VAL A 155 -4.86 0.65 0.05
C VAL A 155 -4.34 1.51 1.20
N GLY A 156 -4.76 2.77 1.26
CA GLY A 156 -4.55 3.61 2.44
C GLY A 156 -5.36 3.11 3.64
N ALA A 157 -5.09 3.65 4.82
CA ALA A 157 -5.84 3.32 6.02
C ALA A 157 -6.54 4.53 6.63
N ALA A 158 -7.65 4.29 7.33
CA ALA A 158 -8.46 5.35 7.91
C ALA A 158 -7.69 6.17 8.96
N GLY A 159 -7.99 7.46 9.01
CA GLY A 159 -7.56 8.33 10.10
C GLY A 159 -8.30 8.03 11.40
N GLY A 160 -7.63 8.25 12.53
CA GLY A 160 -8.18 8.04 13.85
C GLY A 160 -9.23 9.08 14.25
N LEU A 161 -10.14 8.68 15.12
CA LEU A 161 -11.14 9.58 15.72
C LEU A 161 -10.48 10.58 16.66
N ALA A 162 -10.98 11.82 16.70
CA ALA A 162 -10.61 12.78 17.76
C ALA A 162 -11.26 12.46 19.10
N GLY A 163 -10.78 13.10 20.16
CA GLY A 163 -11.50 13.22 21.42
C GLY A 163 -12.71 14.16 21.32
N GLN A 164 -13.32 14.48 22.47
CA GLN A 164 -14.41 15.48 22.52
C GLN A 164 -14.00 16.80 21.89
N ILE A 165 -12.76 17.21 22.17
CA ILE A 165 -12.12 18.41 21.61
C ILE A 165 -10.82 17.99 20.90
N GLY A 166 -10.78 18.15 19.60
CA GLY A 166 -9.67 17.80 18.74
C GLY A 166 -10.09 17.52 17.30
N ASN A 167 -9.14 17.51 16.40
CA ASN A 167 -9.37 17.22 14.99
C ASN A 167 -9.26 15.72 14.69
N GLY A 168 -10.08 15.22 13.80
CA GLY A 168 -9.92 13.88 13.23
C GLY A 168 -8.59 13.74 12.47
N GLY A 169 -8.02 12.54 12.49
CA GLY A 169 -6.83 12.23 11.71
C GLY A 169 -7.11 12.14 10.21
N SER A 170 -6.18 12.52 9.34
CA SER A 170 -6.34 12.32 7.91
C SER A 170 -6.32 10.85 7.53
N GLY A 171 -7.07 10.45 6.50
CA GLY A 171 -6.97 9.15 5.86
C GLY A 171 -5.67 9.04 5.07
N GLY A 172 -5.12 7.83 4.99
CA GLY A 172 -3.95 7.53 4.17
C GLY A 172 -4.29 7.41 2.70
N SER A 173 -3.39 7.84 1.82
CA SER A 173 -3.53 7.66 0.38
C SER A 173 -3.28 6.23 -0.04
N GLY A 174 -3.87 5.81 -1.16
CA GLY A 174 -3.55 4.54 -1.83
C GLY A 174 -2.19 4.59 -2.50
N GLY A 175 -1.55 3.42 -2.63
CA GLY A 175 -0.30 3.25 -3.37
C GLY A 175 -0.53 3.11 -4.88
N ALA A 176 0.44 3.50 -5.69
CA ALA A 176 0.36 3.32 -7.13
C ALA A 176 0.46 1.82 -7.51
N GLY A 177 -0.15 1.46 -8.65
CA GLY A 177 0.05 0.16 -9.28
C GLY A 177 1.45 0.06 -9.88
N GLY A 178 1.98 -1.16 -9.95
CA GLY A 178 3.25 -1.45 -10.62
C GLY A 178 3.08 -1.47 -12.14
N ASN A 179 4.15 -1.19 -12.87
CA ASN A 179 4.13 -1.23 -14.33
C ASN A 179 4.17 -2.66 -14.85
N GLY A 180 3.54 -2.90 -16.01
CA GLY A 180 3.69 -4.14 -16.75
C GLY A 180 5.12 -4.31 -17.29
N GLY A 181 5.59 -5.55 -17.38
CA GLY A 181 6.89 -5.88 -17.97
C GLY A 181 6.85 -5.79 -19.50
N THR A 182 8.03 -5.71 -20.11
CA THR A 182 8.19 -5.65 -21.58
C THR A 182 8.22 -7.03 -22.20
N GLY A 183 7.89 -7.12 -23.50
CA GLY A 183 7.91 -8.33 -24.32
C GLY A 183 7.34 -7.97 -25.69
N ASP A 184 7.22 -8.95 -26.63
CA ASP A 184 6.45 -8.74 -27.87
C ASP A 184 5.02 -8.33 -27.56
N THR A 185 4.46 -8.93 -26.52
CA THR A 185 3.25 -8.44 -25.86
C THR A 185 3.63 -7.93 -24.48
N ALA A 186 3.48 -6.64 -24.21
CA ALA A 186 3.75 -6.09 -22.90
C ALA A 186 2.75 -6.61 -21.86
N GLY A 187 3.18 -6.70 -20.60
CA GLY A 187 2.30 -6.99 -19.46
C GLY A 187 1.37 -5.80 -19.16
N ASN A 188 0.25 -6.07 -18.52
CA ASN A 188 -0.68 -5.03 -18.06
C ASN A 188 -0.14 -4.29 -16.84
N GLY A 189 -0.47 -3.01 -16.70
CA GLY A 189 -0.24 -2.26 -15.49
C GLY A 189 -1.11 -2.76 -14.33
N GLY A 190 -0.61 -2.65 -13.10
CA GLY A 190 -1.36 -2.91 -11.89
C GLY A 190 -2.29 -1.75 -11.54
N ASN A 191 -3.43 -2.03 -10.91
CA ASN A 191 -4.34 -0.97 -10.46
C ASN A 191 -3.76 -0.23 -9.25
N GLY A 192 -4.04 1.06 -9.15
CA GLY A 192 -3.77 1.85 -7.96
C GLY A 192 -4.65 1.42 -6.78
N GLY A 193 -4.14 1.59 -5.57
CA GLY A 193 -4.89 1.35 -4.33
C GLY A 193 -5.84 2.50 -4.02
N ALA A 194 -6.96 2.22 -3.38
CA ALA A 194 -7.88 3.26 -2.91
C ALA A 194 -7.29 4.05 -1.73
N GLY A 195 -7.63 5.32 -1.63
CA GLY A 195 -7.46 6.11 -0.42
C GLY A 195 -8.43 5.68 0.68
N ALA A 196 -8.23 6.18 1.88
CA ALA A 196 -9.09 5.86 3.02
C ALA A 196 -9.67 7.11 3.68
N VAL A 197 -10.79 6.92 4.38
CA VAL A 197 -11.56 8.00 5.00
C VAL A 197 -10.77 8.73 6.07
N GLY A 198 -11.02 10.05 6.19
CA GLY A 198 -10.56 10.83 7.33
C GLY A 198 -11.32 10.49 8.61
N GLY A 199 -10.67 10.66 9.77
CA GLY A 199 -11.28 10.49 11.07
C GLY A 199 -12.27 11.60 11.40
N ASN A 200 -13.29 11.30 12.20
CA ASN A 200 -14.27 12.29 12.64
C ASN A 200 -13.78 13.08 13.84
N ALA A 201 -14.17 14.35 13.92
CA ALA A 201 -14.19 15.09 15.18
C ALA A 201 -15.49 14.77 15.93
N GLN A 202 -15.51 14.96 17.28
CA GLN A 202 -16.71 14.64 18.07
C GLN A 202 -17.52 15.90 18.38
N LEU A 203 -17.11 16.70 19.30
CA LEU A 203 -17.86 17.89 19.74
C LEU A 203 -17.31 19.18 19.13
N ILE A 204 -16.00 19.41 19.28
CA ILE A 204 -15.30 20.59 18.76
C ILE A 204 -14.04 20.15 18.03
N GLY A 205 -13.91 20.51 16.76
CA GLY A 205 -12.76 20.26 15.92
C GLY A 205 -13.14 19.94 14.48
N ASN A 206 -12.19 19.97 13.60
CA ASN A 206 -12.41 19.64 12.19
C ASN A 206 -12.31 18.15 11.95
N GLY A 207 -13.07 17.62 11.00
CA GLY A 207 -12.89 16.29 10.45
C GLY A 207 -11.55 16.18 9.73
N GLY A 208 -10.92 15.01 9.74
CA GLY A 208 -9.72 14.73 8.99
C GLY A 208 -10.00 14.63 7.48
N ASN A 209 -9.06 15.04 6.63
CA ASN A 209 -9.19 14.88 5.20
C ASN A 209 -9.18 13.40 4.78
N GLY A 210 -9.90 13.07 3.72
CA GLY A 210 -9.83 11.76 3.08
C GLY A 210 -8.52 11.61 2.31
N GLY A 211 -8.00 10.39 2.21
CA GLY A 211 -6.82 10.05 1.42
C GLY A 211 -7.14 9.98 -0.07
N GLY A 212 -6.20 10.39 -0.92
CA GLY A 212 -6.31 10.23 -2.37
C GLY A 212 -6.11 8.79 -2.82
N GLY A 213 -6.65 8.43 -3.99
CA GLY A 213 -6.36 7.17 -4.66
C GLY A 213 -4.95 7.16 -5.27
N GLY A 214 -4.34 6.00 -5.39
CA GLY A 214 -3.07 5.80 -6.08
C GLY A 214 -3.28 5.67 -7.59
N ASN A 215 -2.30 6.09 -8.38
CA ASN A 215 -2.37 5.98 -9.83
C ASN A 215 -2.25 4.52 -10.29
N GLY A 216 -2.84 4.21 -11.45
CA GLY A 216 -2.62 2.92 -12.13
C GLY A 216 -1.20 2.84 -12.69
N GLY A 217 -0.68 1.63 -12.82
CA GLY A 217 0.60 1.37 -13.49
C GLY A 217 0.46 1.39 -15.01
N THR A 218 1.55 1.66 -15.73
CA THR A 218 1.58 1.59 -17.20
C THR A 218 1.74 0.16 -17.69
N GLY A 219 1.31 -0.12 -18.90
CA GLY A 219 1.41 -1.46 -19.51
C GLY A 219 0.62 -1.54 -20.81
N ALA A 220 0.49 -2.77 -21.38
CA ALA A 220 -0.33 -3.00 -22.58
C ALA A 220 -1.76 -2.50 -22.38
N THR A 221 -2.32 -2.83 -21.23
CA THR A 221 -3.51 -2.18 -20.69
C THR A 221 -3.07 -1.46 -19.44
N PRO A 222 -3.15 -0.11 -19.37
CA PRO A 222 -2.87 0.60 -18.13
C PRO A 222 -3.77 0.14 -16.99
N GLY A 223 -3.23 0.11 -15.79
CA GLY A 223 -4.02 -0.10 -14.58
C GLY A 223 -4.98 1.06 -14.32
N THR A 224 -6.09 0.79 -13.66
CA THR A 224 -7.01 1.86 -13.24
C THR A 224 -6.48 2.56 -12.00
N GLY A 225 -6.71 3.86 -11.88
CA GLY A 225 -6.45 4.58 -10.64
C GLY A 225 -7.36 4.10 -9.52
N GLY A 226 -6.90 4.27 -8.28
CA GLY A 226 -7.70 4.01 -7.08
C GLY A 226 -8.64 5.17 -6.79
N ALA A 227 -9.77 4.91 -6.15
CA ALA A 227 -10.68 5.96 -5.71
C ALA A 227 -10.12 6.75 -4.53
N GLY A 228 -10.32 8.06 -4.52
CA GLY A 228 -10.16 8.89 -3.34
C GLY A 228 -11.29 8.63 -2.32
N ALA A 229 -11.06 9.00 -1.08
CA ALA A 229 -12.00 8.76 0.00
C ALA A 229 -12.52 10.04 0.66
N ALA A 230 -13.68 9.94 1.28
CA ALA A 230 -14.33 11.07 1.96
C ALA A 230 -13.50 11.56 3.16
N GLY A 231 -13.58 12.86 3.44
CA GLY A 231 -13.14 13.40 4.71
C GLY A 231 -14.06 13.00 5.84
N GLY A 232 -13.55 13.08 7.07
CA GLY A 232 -14.32 12.88 8.29
C GLY A 232 -15.29 14.04 8.55
N THR A 233 -16.29 13.80 9.41
CA THR A 233 -17.23 14.83 9.85
C THR A 233 -16.58 15.81 10.82
N GLY A 234 -16.94 17.10 10.74
CA GLY A 234 -16.60 18.07 11.76
C GLY A 234 -17.38 17.84 13.06
N GLY A 235 -16.93 18.52 14.14
CA GLY A 235 -17.54 18.43 15.45
C GLY A 235 -18.99 18.93 15.45
N THR A 236 -19.83 18.33 16.29
CA THR A 236 -21.28 18.65 16.35
C THR A 236 -21.58 20.03 16.86
N LEU A 237 -20.71 20.64 17.66
CA LEU A 237 -20.84 21.98 18.18
C LEU A 237 -20.08 23.00 17.32
N PHE A 238 -18.84 22.67 16.93
CA PHE A 238 -18.00 23.54 16.15
C PHE A 238 -16.92 22.75 15.38
N GLY A 239 -16.83 22.99 14.06
CA GLY A 239 -15.81 22.39 13.20
C GLY A 239 -16.30 22.13 11.79
N ALA A 240 -15.38 22.18 10.83
CA ALA A 240 -15.66 21.87 9.44
C ALA A 240 -15.43 20.38 9.14
N PRO A 241 -16.14 19.78 8.18
CA PRO A 241 -15.80 18.46 7.67
C PRO A 241 -14.45 18.48 6.96
N GLY A 242 -13.77 17.35 6.91
CA GLY A 242 -12.58 17.16 6.08
C GLY A 242 -12.91 17.12 4.59
N THR A 243 -11.93 17.42 3.76
CA THR A 243 -12.06 17.35 2.30
C THR A 243 -12.01 15.92 1.78
N THR A 244 -12.65 15.65 0.65
CA THR A 244 -12.52 14.37 -0.06
C THR A 244 -11.15 14.30 -0.76
N GLY A 245 -10.52 13.13 -0.74
CA GLY A 245 -9.29 12.86 -1.49
C GLY A 245 -9.56 12.74 -2.99
N ALA A 246 -8.59 13.11 -3.81
CA ALA A 246 -8.69 12.98 -5.26
C ALA A 246 -8.58 11.50 -5.69
N ASP A 247 -9.22 11.15 -6.80
CA ASP A 247 -9.01 9.85 -7.44
C ASP A 247 -7.61 9.77 -8.07
N GLY A 248 -7.07 8.56 -8.15
CA GLY A 248 -5.87 8.27 -8.93
C GLY A 248 -6.18 8.25 -10.44
N THR A 249 -5.16 8.43 -11.26
CA THR A 249 -5.23 8.38 -12.74
C THR A 249 -4.79 7.02 -13.29
#